data_ef51f989a9999aac8d876080f9f32b7f
#
_entry.id   ef51f989a9999aac8d876080f9f32b7f
#
_cell.length_a   1.000
_cell.length_b   1.000
_cell.length_c   1.000
_cell.angle_alpha   90.00
_cell.angle_beta   90.00
_cell.angle_gamma   90.00
#
_symmetry.space_group_name_H-M   'P 1'
#
loop_
_entity.id
_entity.type
_entity.pdbx_description
1 polymer ?
#
loop_
_entity_poly.entity_id
_entity_poly.type
_entity_poly.pdbx_seq_one_letter_code
_entity_poly.pdbx_strand_id
1 'polypeptide(L)'
;MMRKLFNALSQLHRGVLICGGFAAFMLFGALLLMLPISQTGTKEVSFLDALFMSVSIVSVTGMSMFDLKTDFTIFGQLVVLFLMQVGGLGIMTMMAMVGISRGRKIRLQERLLIRDSFNLQTPSGMVMLVRKIILMTLSIEFCAGTILAAYFFTQNGWIGIYQGYWHAVSAFTNCGMDIMGNDVGFAGMAANPLVSTVVCISMLLGGVGFIALDDLLKHHRWSALTLNSKFILVMEMILIPLGVIVYFLLEGNNPATLGHLSTAEKWQSAFFMSISSRMAGFTLFDIHAMNNATGLIIMLFMFIGAAPVSTAGGIRTTTIGLLLLSLWSWIRGRKDVVIFHKRVDPECLVKASNVFTLATVLTFLTAMMVFLLEPASHFDFEDALFEAVSAFSTVGFSMGLTTEWNIPCKIVIMVAMFIGRIGVMTLAVTFAGRPKSQIKYPKENIIIG
;
A
#
# COMPACT_ATOMS: atom_id res chain seq x y z
N MET A 1 19.08 32.35 0.18
CA MET A 1 19.33 30.96 -0.22
C MET A 1 18.04 30.16 -0.47
N MET A 2 17.10 30.07 0.45
CA MET A 2 15.83 29.35 0.30
C MET A 2 14.98 29.79 -0.90
N ARG A 3 14.91 31.10 -1.22
CA ARG A 3 14.12 31.65 -2.35
C ARG A 3 14.70 31.27 -3.73
N LYS A 4 16.04 31.16 -3.84
CA LYS A 4 16.69 30.66 -5.06
C LYS A 4 16.48 29.15 -5.25
N LEU A 5 16.57 28.37 -4.16
CA LEU A 5 16.29 26.93 -4.16
C LEU A 5 14.82 26.66 -4.56
N PHE A 6 13.88 27.44 -4.01
CA PHE A 6 12.45 27.32 -4.34
C PHE A 6 12.15 27.68 -5.80
N ASN A 7 12.82 28.68 -6.37
CA ASN A 7 12.67 29.04 -7.77
C ASN A 7 13.31 27.98 -8.72
N ALA A 8 14.43 27.38 -8.34
CA ALA A 8 15.02 26.28 -9.09
C ALA A 8 14.11 25.01 -9.04
N LEU A 9 13.59 24.69 -7.86
CA LEU A 9 12.65 23.57 -7.68
C LEU A 9 11.33 23.79 -8.45
N SER A 10 10.85 25.04 -8.57
CA SER A 10 9.60 25.34 -9.29
C SER A 10 9.71 25.16 -10.82
N GLN A 11 10.93 25.06 -11.37
CA GLN A 11 11.18 24.79 -12.79
C GLN A 11 11.31 23.28 -13.09
N LEU A 12 11.48 22.45 -12.06
CA LEU A 12 11.54 21.00 -12.23
C LEU A 12 10.18 20.41 -12.61
N HIS A 13 10.21 19.33 -13.39
CA HIS A 13 9.01 18.58 -13.72
C HIS A 13 8.32 18.11 -12.42
N ARG A 14 6.98 18.21 -12.34
CA ARG A 14 6.21 17.92 -11.11
C ARG A 14 6.44 16.52 -10.58
N GLY A 15 6.59 15.54 -11.47
CA GLY A 15 6.93 14.17 -11.08
C GLY A 15 8.27 14.08 -10.33
N VAL A 16 9.29 14.83 -10.78
CA VAL A 16 10.60 14.90 -10.09
C VAL A 16 10.45 15.48 -8.67
N LEU A 17 9.57 16.47 -8.49
CA LEU A 17 9.28 17.03 -7.16
C LEU A 17 8.59 16.03 -6.24
N ILE A 18 7.67 15.22 -6.77
CA ILE A 18 6.99 14.18 -5.99
C ILE A 18 8.00 13.09 -5.59
N CYS A 19 8.75 12.55 -6.55
CA CYS A 19 9.76 11.52 -6.28
C CYS A 19 10.85 12.02 -5.31
N GLY A 20 11.37 13.22 -5.55
CA GLY A 20 12.39 13.83 -4.68
C GLY A 20 11.87 14.11 -3.27
N GLY A 21 10.61 14.50 -3.13
CA GLY A 21 9.95 14.68 -1.83
C GLY A 21 9.86 13.37 -1.04
N PHE A 22 9.44 12.28 -1.69
CA PHE A 22 9.43 10.95 -1.07
C PHE A 22 10.84 10.49 -0.69
N ALA A 23 11.81 10.58 -1.59
CA ALA A 23 13.20 10.20 -1.30
C ALA A 23 13.80 11.01 -0.15
N ALA A 24 13.60 12.32 -0.13
CA ALA A 24 14.08 13.17 0.95
C ALA A 24 13.43 12.84 2.30
N PHE A 25 12.13 12.49 2.30
CA PHE A 25 11.42 12.12 3.51
C PHE A 25 11.85 10.74 4.03
N MET A 26 12.12 9.78 3.13
CA MET A 26 12.69 8.48 3.49
C MET A 26 14.08 8.62 4.11
N LEU A 27 14.95 9.45 3.52
CA LEU A 27 16.27 9.77 4.10
C LEU A 27 16.15 10.44 5.47
N PHE A 28 15.22 11.36 5.62
CA PHE A 28 14.96 12.01 6.91
C PHE A 28 14.50 11.00 7.97
N GLY A 29 13.61 10.08 7.60
CA GLY A 29 13.17 8.99 8.48
C GLY A 29 14.32 8.07 8.90
N ALA A 30 15.21 7.70 7.97
CA ALA A 30 16.40 6.90 8.27
C ALA A 30 17.30 7.58 9.30
N LEU A 31 17.54 8.89 9.13
CA LEU A 31 18.34 9.67 10.09
C LEU A 31 17.69 9.72 11.48
N LEU A 32 16.38 9.83 11.57
CA LEU A 32 15.66 9.80 12.87
C LEU A 32 15.75 8.43 13.55
N LEU A 33 15.64 7.33 12.77
CA LEU A 33 15.73 5.96 13.30
C LEU A 33 17.16 5.61 13.75
N MET A 34 18.18 6.24 13.18
CA MET A 34 19.58 6.08 13.59
C MET A 34 19.93 6.80 14.89
N LEU A 35 19.11 7.73 15.35
CA LEU A 35 19.43 8.44 16.60
C LEU A 35 19.53 7.45 17.76
N PRO A 36 20.54 7.59 18.66
CA PRO A 36 20.70 6.70 19.82
C PRO A 36 19.46 6.66 20.72
N ILE A 37 18.69 7.76 20.78
CA ILE A 37 17.43 7.83 21.54
C ILE A 37 16.31 6.98 20.92
N SER A 38 16.41 6.64 19.62
CA SER A 38 15.42 5.82 18.90
C SER A 38 15.62 4.33 19.13
N GLN A 39 16.83 3.91 19.50
CA GLN A 39 17.25 2.50 19.61
C GLN A 39 17.39 2.08 21.05
N THR A 40 17.07 0.81 21.34
CA THR A 40 17.30 0.21 22.67
C THR A 40 18.75 -0.25 22.86
N GLY A 41 19.51 -0.42 21.76
CA GLY A 41 20.87 -0.95 21.77
C GLY A 41 20.96 -2.48 21.79
N THR A 42 19.85 -3.19 21.60
CA THR A 42 19.81 -4.66 21.50
C THR A 42 20.48 -5.16 20.22
N LYS A 43 20.32 -4.42 19.13
CA LYS A 43 20.95 -4.69 17.83
C LYS A 43 21.56 -3.41 17.28
N GLU A 44 22.68 -3.52 16.60
CA GLU A 44 23.28 -2.41 15.85
C GLU A 44 22.46 -2.13 14.58
N VAL A 45 21.96 -0.92 14.46
CA VAL A 45 21.19 -0.47 13.28
C VAL A 45 22.14 0.25 12.35
N SER A 46 22.54 -0.38 11.25
CA SER A 46 23.35 0.27 10.22
C SER A 46 22.54 1.35 9.48
N PHE A 47 23.22 2.27 8.79
CA PHE A 47 22.53 3.29 7.98
C PHE A 47 21.64 2.66 6.90
N LEU A 48 22.10 1.58 6.27
CA LEU A 48 21.35 0.92 5.23
C LEU A 48 20.08 0.23 5.79
N ASP A 49 20.18 -0.37 6.96
CA ASP A 49 19.03 -1.00 7.62
C ASP A 49 18.01 0.05 8.09
N ALA A 50 18.47 1.16 8.65
CA ALA A 50 17.62 2.30 8.98
C ALA A 50 16.93 2.89 7.74
N LEU A 51 17.66 2.97 6.61
CA LEU A 51 17.11 3.42 5.34
C LEU A 51 16.08 2.43 4.79
N PHE A 52 16.35 1.13 4.85
CA PHE A 52 15.40 0.08 4.47
C PHE A 52 14.11 0.19 5.29
N MET A 53 14.22 0.27 6.61
CA MET A 53 13.09 0.47 7.51
C MET A 53 12.31 1.74 7.17
N SER A 54 13.00 2.87 6.98
CA SER A 54 12.35 4.13 6.62
C SER A 54 11.64 4.06 5.26
N VAL A 55 12.25 3.43 4.25
CA VAL A 55 11.63 3.20 2.93
C VAL A 55 10.40 2.33 3.09
N SER A 56 10.49 1.22 3.81
CA SER A 56 9.37 0.31 4.07
C SER A 56 8.21 1.01 4.77
N ILE A 57 8.49 1.80 5.81
CA ILE A 57 7.46 2.53 6.57
C ILE A 57 6.80 3.62 5.73
N VAL A 58 7.59 4.46 5.05
CA VAL A 58 7.07 5.59 4.24
C VAL A 58 6.37 5.11 2.98
N SER A 59 6.82 4.01 2.36
CA SER A 59 6.10 3.37 1.27
C SER A 59 4.85 2.64 1.75
N VAL A 60 4.70 2.48 3.08
CA VAL A 60 3.60 1.72 3.68
C VAL A 60 3.64 0.25 3.23
N THR A 61 4.84 -0.30 3.14
CA THR A 61 5.04 -1.71 2.80
C THR A 61 4.96 -2.59 4.03
N GLY A 62 5.65 -2.20 5.12
CA GLY A 62 5.58 -2.95 6.37
C GLY A 62 6.61 -4.08 6.52
N MET A 63 7.49 -4.31 5.54
CA MET A 63 8.61 -5.23 5.70
C MET A 63 9.55 -4.72 6.79
N SER A 64 9.84 -5.52 7.78
CA SER A 64 10.68 -5.16 8.91
C SER A 64 11.89 -6.06 9.03
N MET A 65 13.05 -5.45 9.31
CA MET A 65 14.30 -6.15 9.66
C MET A 65 14.52 -6.23 11.16
N PHE A 66 13.72 -5.51 11.94
CA PHE A 66 13.83 -5.37 13.38
C PHE A 66 12.48 -5.55 14.04
N ASP A 67 12.47 -6.07 15.26
CA ASP A 67 11.27 -6.05 16.09
C ASP A 67 11.11 -4.65 16.72
N LEU A 68 10.00 -3.98 16.37
CA LEU A 68 9.74 -2.63 16.84
C LEU A 68 9.58 -2.52 18.36
N LYS A 69 9.20 -3.61 19.05
CA LYS A 69 9.05 -3.64 20.49
C LYS A 69 10.39 -3.74 21.23
N THR A 70 11.28 -4.60 20.73
CA THR A 70 12.54 -4.93 21.43
C THR A 70 13.69 -4.03 20.97
N ASP A 71 13.76 -3.69 19.69
CA ASP A 71 14.90 -2.99 19.11
C ASP A 71 14.74 -1.46 19.11
N PHE A 72 13.48 -0.94 19.23
CA PHE A 72 13.21 0.49 19.26
C PHE A 72 12.58 0.96 20.55
N THR A 73 13.04 2.11 21.05
CA THR A 73 12.45 2.81 22.19
C THR A 73 11.05 3.34 21.84
N ILE A 74 10.30 3.80 22.84
CA ILE A 74 9.01 4.49 22.60
C ILE A 74 9.19 5.69 21.66
N PHE A 75 10.30 6.41 21.75
CA PHE A 75 10.60 7.50 20.81
C PHE A 75 10.77 6.98 19.38
N GLY A 76 11.56 5.90 19.16
CA GLY A 76 11.69 5.25 17.87
C GLY A 76 10.37 4.76 17.30
N GLN A 77 9.53 4.13 18.13
CA GLN A 77 8.18 3.69 17.75
C GLN A 77 7.26 4.87 17.37
N LEU A 78 7.36 6.03 18.03
CA LEU A 78 6.64 7.25 17.66
C LEU A 78 7.16 7.85 16.33
N VAL A 79 8.47 7.76 16.06
CA VAL A 79 9.03 8.12 14.75
C VAL A 79 8.44 7.22 13.66
N VAL A 80 8.39 5.90 13.87
CA VAL A 80 7.74 4.94 12.96
C VAL A 80 6.28 5.32 12.71
N LEU A 81 5.52 5.58 13.78
CA LEU A 81 4.12 6.01 13.70
C LEU A 81 3.94 7.28 12.84
N PHE A 82 4.79 8.27 13.06
CA PHE A 82 4.79 9.51 12.28
C PHE A 82 5.11 9.27 10.80
N LEU A 83 6.11 8.44 10.51
CA LEU A 83 6.49 8.09 9.15
C LEU A 83 5.36 7.31 8.43
N MET A 84 4.70 6.37 9.12
CA MET A 84 3.52 5.65 8.59
C MET A 84 2.38 6.61 8.24
N GLN A 85 2.08 7.55 9.13
CA GLN A 85 1.00 8.52 8.92
C GLN A 85 1.26 9.40 7.70
N VAL A 86 2.48 9.93 7.57
CA VAL A 86 2.89 10.75 6.41
C VAL A 86 2.92 9.91 5.14
N GLY A 87 3.44 8.70 5.22
CA GLY A 87 3.49 7.74 4.11
C GLY A 87 2.10 7.38 3.59
N GLY A 88 1.19 6.97 4.50
CA GLY A 88 -0.18 6.57 4.18
C GLY A 88 -1.01 7.68 3.54
N LEU A 89 -1.00 8.87 4.13
CA LEU A 89 -1.72 10.04 3.58
C LEU A 89 -1.06 10.62 2.32
N GLY A 90 0.21 10.32 2.11
CA GLY A 90 1.02 10.90 1.05
C GLY A 90 1.61 12.27 1.43
N ILE A 91 2.88 12.45 1.10
CA ILE A 91 3.66 13.64 1.49
C ILE A 91 3.02 14.95 1.02
N MET A 92 2.44 14.97 -0.18
CA MET A 92 1.80 16.18 -0.72
C MET A 92 0.56 16.60 0.07
N THR A 93 -0.20 15.62 0.58
CA THR A 93 -1.36 15.87 1.45
C THR A 93 -0.90 16.45 2.79
N MET A 94 0.15 15.90 3.38
CA MET A 94 0.70 16.38 4.65
C MET A 94 1.32 17.78 4.52
N MET A 95 2.04 18.07 3.44
CA MET A 95 2.56 19.41 3.17
C MET A 95 1.42 20.43 3.01
N ALA A 96 0.35 20.06 2.32
CA ALA A 96 -0.84 20.91 2.19
C ALA A 96 -1.52 21.14 3.54
N MET A 97 -1.62 20.11 4.39
CA MET A 97 -2.15 20.22 5.75
C MET A 97 -1.37 21.25 6.57
N VAL A 98 -0.04 21.17 6.61
CA VAL A 98 0.79 22.16 7.31
C VAL A 98 0.60 23.57 6.76
N GLY A 99 0.40 23.70 5.44
CA GLY A 99 0.05 24.99 4.82
C GLY A 99 -1.30 25.54 5.29
N ILE A 100 -2.33 24.68 5.31
CA ILE A 100 -3.70 25.03 5.74
C ILE A 100 -3.72 25.39 7.24
N SER A 101 -3.07 24.61 8.11
CA SER A 101 -3.05 24.85 9.55
C SER A 101 -2.39 26.18 9.93
N ARG A 102 -1.45 26.67 9.09
CA ARG A 102 -0.82 27.99 9.23
C ARG A 102 -1.60 29.12 8.57
N GLY A 103 -2.85 28.88 8.12
CA GLY A 103 -3.67 29.87 7.44
C GLY A 103 -3.19 30.31 6.05
N ARG A 104 -2.20 29.59 5.48
CA ARG A 104 -1.64 29.92 4.16
C ARG A 104 -2.56 29.45 3.04
N LYS A 105 -2.83 30.30 2.06
CA LYS A 105 -3.54 29.91 0.84
C LYS A 105 -2.67 28.98 -0.01
N ILE A 106 -3.19 27.78 -0.32
CA ILE A 106 -2.54 26.82 -1.21
C ILE A 106 -2.50 27.40 -2.64
N ARG A 107 -1.29 27.56 -3.20
CA ARG A 107 -1.07 28.10 -4.54
C ARG A 107 -1.49 27.10 -5.63
N LEU A 108 -1.69 27.62 -6.85
CA LEU A 108 -2.08 26.76 -7.99
C LEU A 108 -1.08 25.62 -8.25
N GLN A 109 0.21 25.88 -8.15
CA GLN A 109 1.25 24.87 -8.32
C GLN A 109 1.13 23.74 -7.29
N GLU A 110 0.88 24.06 -6.02
CA GLU A 110 0.68 23.09 -4.95
C GLU A 110 -0.58 22.23 -5.20
N ARG A 111 -1.68 22.85 -5.68
CA ARG A 111 -2.90 22.13 -6.08
C ARG A 111 -2.65 21.19 -7.25
N LEU A 112 -1.82 21.59 -8.21
CA LEU A 112 -1.45 20.75 -9.34
C LEU A 112 -0.56 19.57 -8.91
N LEU A 113 0.35 19.76 -7.94
CA LEU A 113 1.13 18.67 -7.35
C LEU A 113 0.24 17.66 -6.62
N ILE A 114 -0.74 18.13 -5.83
CA ILE A 114 -1.71 17.25 -5.15
C ILE A 114 -2.54 16.50 -6.20
N ARG A 115 -3.04 17.17 -7.22
CA ARG A 115 -3.78 16.55 -8.33
C ARG A 115 -2.95 15.44 -8.99
N ASP A 116 -1.69 15.73 -9.31
CA ASP A 116 -0.80 14.80 -10.00
C ASP A 116 -0.41 13.62 -9.10
N SER A 117 -0.24 13.82 -7.78
CA SER A 117 0.03 12.74 -6.83
C SER A 117 -1.15 11.77 -6.65
N PHE A 118 -2.38 12.26 -6.83
CA PHE A 118 -3.60 11.44 -6.80
C PHE A 118 -4.06 10.98 -8.18
N ASN A 119 -3.33 11.31 -9.26
CA ASN A 119 -3.71 11.03 -10.66
C ASN A 119 -5.13 11.54 -11.02
N LEU A 120 -5.52 12.70 -10.49
CA LEU A 120 -6.82 13.33 -10.76
C LEU A 120 -6.78 14.22 -12.01
N GLN A 121 -7.95 14.42 -12.64
CA GLN A 121 -8.03 15.20 -13.88
C GLN A 121 -8.05 16.71 -13.64
N THR A 122 -8.69 17.17 -12.56
CA THR A 122 -8.90 18.59 -12.30
C THR A 122 -8.25 19.07 -11.00
N PRO A 123 -7.69 20.29 -10.95
CA PRO A 123 -7.13 20.88 -9.72
C PRO A 123 -8.21 21.54 -8.85
N SER A 124 -9.47 21.56 -9.29
CA SER A 124 -10.57 22.15 -8.53
C SER A 124 -10.92 21.31 -7.31
N GLY A 125 -11.22 21.95 -6.19
CA GLY A 125 -11.64 21.25 -4.97
C GLY A 125 -10.52 20.55 -4.18
N MET A 126 -9.25 20.60 -4.62
CA MET A 126 -8.14 19.88 -3.97
C MET A 126 -7.96 20.24 -2.50
N VAL A 127 -8.12 21.51 -2.13
CA VAL A 127 -7.99 21.96 -0.72
C VAL A 127 -9.06 21.33 0.16
N MET A 128 -10.31 21.29 -0.35
CA MET A 128 -11.43 20.66 0.36
C MET A 128 -11.22 19.14 0.46
N LEU A 129 -10.74 18.50 -0.60
CA LEU A 129 -10.43 17.07 -0.61
C LEU A 129 -9.36 16.72 0.44
N VAL A 130 -8.24 17.45 0.48
CA VAL A 130 -7.17 17.26 1.48
C VAL A 130 -7.73 17.39 2.90
N ARG A 131 -8.51 18.44 3.18
CA ARG A 131 -9.12 18.64 4.50
C ARG A 131 -10.04 17.48 4.89
N LYS A 132 -10.84 16.97 3.95
CA LYS A 132 -11.70 15.81 4.19
C LYS A 132 -10.92 14.53 4.42
N ILE A 133 -9.88 14.28 3.62
CA ILE A 133 -8.99 13.12 3.81
C ILE A 133 -8.46 13.10 5.24
N ILE A 134 -7.90 14.23 5.70
CA ILE A 134 -7.33 14.33 7.05
C ILE A 134 -8.39 14.11 8.13
N LEU A 135 -9.56 14.74 8.00
CA LEU A 135 -10.64 14.58 8.98
C LEU A 135 -11.14 13.14 9.01
N MET A 136 -11.35 12.50 7.86
CA MET A 136 -11.76 11.10 7.78
C MET A 136 -10.71 10.17 8.41
N THR A 137 -9.44 10.35 8.08
CA THR A 137 -8.34 9.57 8.63
C THR A 137 -8.32 9.67 10.15
N LEU A 138 -8.20 10.88 10.70
CA LEU A 138 -8.13 11.08 12.15
C LEU A 138 -9.39 10.58 12.88
N SER A 139 -10.57 10.72 12.28
CA SER A 139 -11.81 10.22 12.88
C SER A 139 -11.85 8.70 12.92
N ILE A 140 -11.45 8.02 11.84
CA ILE A 140 -11.45 6.55 11.77
C ILE A 140 -10.38 6.00 12.71
N GLU A 141 -9.16 6.55 12.68
CA GLU A 141 -8.07 6.16 13.57
C GLU A 141 -8.42 6.37 15.03
N PHE A 142 -9.06 7.47 15.37
CA PHE A 142 -9.51 7.75 16.74
C PHE A 142 -10.58 6.75 17.18
N CYS A 143 -11.60 6.46 16.37
CA CYS A 143 -12.65 5.51 16.71
C CYS A 143 -12.08 4.09 16.88
N ALA A 144 -11.30 3.61 15.89
CA ALA A 144 -10.67 2.30 15.95
C ALA A 144 -9.68 2.21 17.12
N GLY A 145 -8.85 3.24 17.30
CA GLY A 145 -7.89 3.33 18.38
C GLY A 145 -8.55 3.30 19.77
N THR A 146 -9.68 3.96 19.93
CA THR A 146 -10.43 3.95 21.20
C THR A 146 -10.96 2.55 21.53
N ILE A 147 -11.50 1.83 20.53
CA ILE A 147 -12.00 0.46 20.71
C ILE A 147 -10.86 -0.49 21.07
N LEU A 148 -9.74 -0.42 20.31
CA LEU A 148 -8.56 -1.24 20.56
C LEU A 148 -7.90 -0.88 21.89
N ALA A 149 -7.80 0.41 22.24
CA ALA A 149 -7.25 0.87 23.49
C ALA A 149 -8.07 0.38 24.70
N ALA A 150 -9.40 0.40 24.61
CA ALA A 150 -10.26 -0.15 25.66
C ALA A 150 -10.01 -1.65 25.87
N TYR A 151 -9.85 -2.42 24.80
CA TYR A 151 -9.54 -3.84 24.88
C TYR A 151 -8.12 -4.08 25.46
N PHE A 152 -7.10 -3.42 24.91
CA PHE A 152 -5.71 -3.62 25.36
C PHE A 152 -5.45 -3.07 26.76
N PHE A 153 -6.21 -2.07 27.19
CA PHE A 153 -6.15 -1.59 28.58
C PHE A 153 -6.51 -2.70 29.59
N THR A 154 -7.49 -3.56 29.26
CA THR A 154 -7.85 -4.69 30.14
C THR A 154 -6.76 -5.76 30.21
N GLN A 155 -5.88 -5.85 29.20
CA GLN A 155 -4.80 -6.85 29.14
C GLN A 155 -3.48 -6.30 29.68
N ASN A 156 -3.09 -5.08 29.28
CA ASN A 156 -1.76 -4.51 29.47
C ASN A 156 -1.78 -3.18 30.30
N GLY A 157 -2.94 -2.78 30.85
CA GLY A 157 -3.07 -1.51 31.57
C GLY A 157 -2.78 -0.29 30.69
N TRP A 158 -2.12 0.74 31.24
CA TRP A 158 -1.90 2.01 30.53
C TRP A 158 -1.13 1.89 29.21
N ILE A 159 -0.22 0.93 29.10
CA ILE A 159 0.54 0.70 27.87
C ILE A 159 -0.38 0.18 26.74
N GLY A 160 -1.47 -0.49 27.11
CA GLY A 160 -2.49 -0.97 26.18
C GLY A 160 -3.19 0.16 25.42
N ILE A 161 -3.35 1.34 26.06
CA ILE A 161 -3.92 2.52 25.36
C ILE A 161 -3.00 2.94 24.21
N TYR A 162 -1.71 3.04 24.47
CA TYR A 162 -0.71 3.35 23.45
C TYR A 162 -0.73 2.32 22.31
N GLN A 163 -0.73 1.03 22.66
CA GLN A 163 -0.78 -0.07 21.70
C GLN A 163 -2.03 -0.01 20.82
N GLY A 164 -3.19 0.31 21.41
CA GLY A 164 -4.45 0.41 20.68
C GLY A 164 -4.44 1.49 19.59
N TYR A 165 -4.02 2.71 19.94
CA TYR A 165 -3.91 3.80 18.96
C TYR A 165 -2.82 3.54 17.93
N TRP A 166 -1.70 2.94 18.33
CA TRP A 166 -0.60 2.61 17.44
C TRP A 166 -1.07 1.63 16.34
N HIS A 167 -1.77 0.55 16.72
CA HIS A 167 -2.28 -0.44 15.78
C HIS A 167 -3.43 0.10 14.92
N ALA A 168 -4.25 1.01 15.45
CA ALA A 168 -5.28 1.67 14.65
C ALA A 168 -4.68 2.48 13.49
N VAL A 169 -3.60 3.22 13.73
CA VAL A 169 -2.86 3.95 12.70
C VAL A 169 -2.21 2.99 11.71
N SER A 170 -1.51 1.95 12.19
CA SER A 170 -0.88 0.94 11.33
C SER A 170 -1.91 0.24 10.43
N ALA A 171 -3.07 -0.12 10.96
CA ALA A 171 -4.15 -0.76 10.22
C ALA A 171 -4.79 0.18 9.19
N PHE A 172 -5.11 1.43 9.55
CA PHE A 172 -5.72 2.37 8.62
C PHE A 172 -4.77 2.81 7.51
N THR A 173 -3.49 3.04 7.84
CA THR A 173 -2.47 3.36 6.83
C THR A 173 -2.12 2.16 5.96
N ASN A 174 -2.56 0.96 6.31
CA ASN A 174 -2.21 -0.31 5.66
C ASN A 174 -0.70 -0.60 5.67
N CYS A 175 0.00 -0.24 6.75
CA CYS A 175 1.43 -0.49 6.87
C CYS A 175 1.74 -1.91 7.41
N GLY A 176 0.84 -2.48 8.22
CA GLY A 176 0.97 -3.85 8.71
C GLY A 176 2.05 -4.11 9.76
N MET A 177 2.72 -3.07 10.23
CA MET A 177 3.68 -3.20 11.33
C MET A 177 2.95 -3.31 12.66
N ASP A 178 3.56 -3.98 13.64
CA ASP A 178 3.05 -4.12 15.00
C ASP A 178 4.14 -3.83 16.05
N ILE A 179 3.71 -3.58 17.29
CA ILE A 179 4.56 -3.38 18.45
C ILE A 179 4.26 -4.39 19.57
N MET A 180 3.67 -5.54 19.21
CA MET A 180 3.37 -6.58 20.20
C MET A 180 4.60 -7.41 20.58
N GLY A 181 5.53 -7.59 19.64
CA GLY A 181 6.74 -8.39 19.81
C GLY A 181 6.44 -9.90 19.79
N ASN A 182 7.48 -10.69 20.05
CA ASN A 182 7.46 -12.16 20.11
C ASN A 182 7.33 -12.87 18.76
N ASP A 183 8.15 -12.59 17.78
CA ASP A 183 8.33 -13.31 16.50
C ASP A 183 7.04 -13.81 15.78
N VAL A 184 5.90 -13.78 16.45
CA VAL A 184 4.59 -14.24 15.99
C VAL A 184 3.71 -13.07 15.50
N GLY A 185 4.19 -11.84 15.61
CA GLY A 185 3.49 -10.63 15.18
C GLY A 185 2.09 -10.49 15.78
N PHE A 186 1.14 -10.10 14.94
CA PHE A 186 -0.27 -9.91 15.33
C PHE A 186 -1.03 -11.24 15.56
N ALA A 187 -0.39 -12.42 15.32
CA ALA A 187 -1.03 -13.73 15.36
C ALA A 187 -1.70 -14.06 16.71
N GLY A 188 -1.05 -13.73 17.84
CA GLY A 188 -1.65 -13.95 19.16
C GLY A 188 -2.93 -13.14 19.44
N MET A 189 -3.19 -12.10 18.65
CA MET A 189 -4.35 -11.21 18.78
C MET A 189 -5.48 -11.53 17.82
N ALA A 190 -5.18 -12.29 16.78
CA ALA A 190 -6.14 -12.67 15.75
C ALA A 190 -7.24 -13.62 16.26
N ALA A 191 -6.96 -14.38 17.32
CA ALA A 191 -7.96 -15.20 17.99
C ALA A 191 -9.09 -14.37 18.62
N ASN A 192 -8.88 -13.06 18.85
CA ASN A 192 -9.92 -12.20 19.38
C ASN A 192 -10.78 -11.60 18.26
N PRO A 193 -12.08 -11.94 18.19
CA PRO A 193 -12.95 -11.46 17.12
C PRO A 193 -13.12 -9.94 17.09
N LEU A 194 -13.06 -9.26 18.25
CA LEU A 194 -13.19 -7.81 18.32
C LEU A 194 -11.97 -7.14 17.69
N VAL A 195 -10.75 -7.52 18.10
CA VAL A 195 -9.50 -6.93 17.59
C VAL A 195 -9.39 -7.16 16.08
N SER A 196 -9.55 -8.41 15.65
CA SER A 196 -9.51 -8.80 14.23
C SER A 196 -10.52 -8.01 13.41
N THR A 197 -11.77 -7.88 13.88
CA THR A 197 -12.81 -7.13 13.14
C THR A 197 -12.48 -5.63 13.03
N VAL A 198 -12.04 -4.99 14.12
CA VAL A 198 -11.71 -3.55 14.11
C VAL A 198 -10.52 -3.27 13.18
N VAL A 199 -9.49 -4.12 13.23
CA VAL A 199 -8.33 -4.00 12.34
C VAL A 199 -8.73 -4.22 10.88
N CYS A 200 -9.53 -5.26 10.57
CA CYS A 200 -10.07 -5.50 9.22
C CYS A 200 -10.85 -4.30 8.67
N ILE A 201 -11.76 -3.74 9.47
CA ILE A 201 -12.54 -2.57 9.07
C ILE A 201 -11.61 -1.37 8.82
N SER A 202 -10.62 -1.15 9.66
CA SER A 202 -9.65 -0.07 9.49
C SER A 202 -8.84 -0.22 8.21
N MET A 203 -8.32 -1.44 7.91
CA MET A 203 -7.62 -1.77 6.67
C MET A 203 -8.50 -1.53 5.44
N LEU A 204 -9.75 -1.99 5.47
CA LEU A 204 -10.71 -1.79 4.38
C LEU A 204 -11.00 -0.31 4.13
N LEU A 205 -11.25 0.46 5.19
CA LEU A 205 -11.51 1.90 5.06
C LEU A 205 -10.30 2.65 4.49
N GLY A 206 -9.08 2.28 4.88
CA GLY A 206 -7.85 2.79 4.28
C GLY A 206 -7.68 2.38 2.82
N GLY A 207 -8.05 1.15 2.46
CA GLY A 207 -7.88 0.54 1.14
C GLY A 207 -8.92 0.91 0.08
N VAL A 208 -10.17 1.19 0.46
CA VAL A 208 -11.27 1.55 -0.47
C VAL A 208 -11.03 2.88 -1.20
N GLY A 209 -10.16 3.73 -0.65
CA GLY A 209 -9.80 5.02 -1.25
C GLY A 209 -10.67 6.18 -0.79
N PHE A 210 -9.99 7.31 -0.52
CA PHE A 210 -10.61 8.49 0.08
C PHE A 210 -11.75 9.10 -0.75
N ILE A 211 -11.66 9.02 -2.09
CA ILE A 211 -12.70 9.54 -2.99
C ILE A 211 -13.97 8.68 -2.90
N ALA A 212 -13.81 7.36 -2.86
CA ALA A 212 -14.94 6.45 -2.74
C ALA A 212 -15.58 6.55 -1.35
N LEU A 213 -14.78 6.74 -0.29
CA LEU A 213 -15.28 7.01 1.06
C LEU A 213 -16.06 8.33 1.15
N ASP A 214 -15.52 9.43 0.57
CA ASP A 214 -16.25 10.72 0.54
C ASP A 214 -17.57 10.62 -0.23
N ASP A 215 -17.58 9.83 -1.31
CA ASP A 215 -18.79 9.58 -2.11
C ASP A 215 -19.84 8.76 -1.32
N LEU A 216 -19.39 7.70 -0.62
CA LEU A 216 -20.25 6.90 0.27
C LEU A 216 -20.86 7.72 1.42
N LEU A 217 -20.06 8.58 2.05
CA LEU A 217 -20.52 9.43 3.15
C LEU A 217 -21.53 10.49 2.69
N LYS A 218 -21.45 10.92 1.43
CA LYS A 218 -22.38 11.92 0.86
C LYS A 218 -23.65 11.27 0.30
N HIS A 219 -23.52 10.13 -0.33
CA HIS A 219 -24.58 9.50 -1.07
C HIS A 219 -24.89 8.10 -0.49
N HIS A 220 -25.90 8.02 0.34
CA HIS A 220 -26.33 6.77 0.98
C HIS A 220 -27.09 5.81 0.05
N ARG A 221 -27.37 6.21 -1.20
CA ARG A 221 -28.09 5.40 -2.20
C ARG A 221 -27.14 4.95 -3.30
N TRP A 222 -27.16 3.65 -3.61
CA TRP A 222 -26.35 3.05 -4.69
C TRP A 222 -26.47 3.80 -6.02
N SER A 223 -27.69 4.22 -6.39
CA SER A 223 -27.94 4.95 -7.66
C SER A 223 -27.19 6.27 -7.74
N ALA A 224 -26.99 6.96 -6.62
CA ALA A 224 -26.36 8.29 -6.56
C ALA A 224 -24.81 8.25 -6.56
N LEU A 225 -24.21 7.07 -6.30
CA LEU A 225 -22.75 6.91 -6.29
C LEU A 225 -22.15 7.12 -7.69
N THR A 226 -20.94 7.63 -7.73
CA THR A 226 -20.17 7.78 -8.97
C THR A 226 -19.81 6.41 -9.57
N LEU A 227 -19.54 6.38 -10.88
CA LEU A 227 -19.14 5.15 -11.57
C LEU A 227 -17.89 4.54 -10.93
N ASN A 228 -16.91 5.37 -10.58
CA ASN A 228 -15.66 4.92 -9.98
C ASN A 228 -15.90 4.26 -8.62
N SER A 229 -16.71 4.88 -7.75
CA SER A 229 -17.04 4.32 -6.43
C SER A 229 -17.78 3.00 -6.53
N LYS A 230 -18.79 2.91 -7.41
CA LYS A 230 -19.50 1.65 -7.67
C LYS A 230 -18.56 0.54 -8.14
N PHE A 231 -17.65 0.88 -9.05
CA PHE A 231 -16.72 -0.08 -9.60
C PHE A 231 -15.73 -0.61 -8.56
N ILE A 232 -15.18 0.29 -7.72
CA ILE A 232 -14.31 -0.08 -6.59
C ILE A 232 -15.05 -1.02 -5.65
N LEU A 233 -16.27 -0.65 -5.19
CA LEU A 233 -17.03 -1.46 -4.25
C LEU A 233 -17.36 -2.85 -4.80
N VAL A 234 -17.74 -2.96 -6.08
CA VAL A 234 -18.00 -4.27 -6.69
C VAL A 234 -16.73 -5.11 -6.77
N MET A 235 -15.59 -4.50 -7.12
CA MET A 235 -14.32 -5.21 -7.13
C MET A 235 -13.94 -5.72 -5.74
N GLU A 236 -14.11 -4.91 -4.68
CA GLU A 236 -13.88 -5.35 -3.30
C GLU A 236 -14.83 -6.48 -2.89
N MET A 237 -16.13 -6.37 -3.25
CA MET A 237 -17.14 -7.41 -2.98
C MET A 237 -16.85 -8.73 -3.70
N ILE A 238 -16.08 -8.73 -4.77
CA ILE A 238 -15.66 -9.95 -5.48
C ILE A 238 -14.34 -10.48 -4.90
N LEU A 239 -13.34 -9.62 -4.74
CA LEU A 239 -12.00 -10.06 -4.38
C LEU A 239 -11.88 -10.54 -2.93
N ILE A 240 -12.58 -9.91 -1.99
CA ILE A 240 -12.53 -10.32 -0.58
C ILE A 240 -13.10 -11.72 -0.39
N PRO A 241 -14.36 -12.03 -0.80
CA PRO A 241 -14.88 -13.39 -0.68
C PRO A 241 -14.06 -14.44 -1.43
N LEU A 242 -13.50 -14.07 -2.60
CA LEU A 242 -12.65 -14.98 -3.36
C LEU A 242 -11.39 -15.34 -2.56
N GLY A 243 -10.74 -14.37 -1.93
CA GLY A 243 -9.59 -14.61 -1.05
C GLY A 243 -9.96 -15.44 0.19
N VAL A 244 -11.11 -15.16 0.82
CA VAL A 244 -11.61 -15.96 1.95
C VAL A 244 -11.77 -17.43 1.55
N ILE A 245 -12.38 -17.70 0.39
CA ILE A 245 -12.56 -19.05 -0.13
C ILE A 245 -11.21 -19.73 -0.36
N VAL A 246 -10.24 -19.02 -0.97
CA VAL A 246 -8.90 -19.54 -1.22
C VAL A 246 -8.21 -19.96 0.09
N TYR A 247 -8.15 -19.04 1.07
CA TYR A 247 -7.54 -19.35 2.37
C TYR A 247 -8.25 -20.49 3.09
N PHE A 248 -9.58 -20.51 3.10
CA PHE A 248 -10.34 -21.55 3.77
C PHE A 248 -10.14 -22.93 3.14
N LEU A 249 -10.12 -23.02 1.80
CA LEU A 249 -10.00 -24.30 1.10
C LEU A 249 -8.55 -24.83 1.13
N LEU A 250 -7.55 -23.97 0.98
CA LEU A 250 -6.15 -24.41 0.86
C LEU A 250 -5.46 -24.53 2.22
N GLU A 251 -5.75 -23.65 3.18
CA GLU A 251 -5.13 -23.62 4.49
C GLU A 251 -5.98 -24.21 5.61
N GLY A 252 -7.27 -24.41 5.38
CA GLY A 252 -8.20 -24.88 6.42
C GLY A 252 -7.82 -26.23 7.06
N ASN A 253 -7.06 -27.07 6.38
CA ASN A 253 -6.56 -28.35 6.89
C ASN A 253 -5.04 -28.34 7.18
N ASN A 254 -4.33 -27.24 6.91
CA ASN A 254 -2.92 -27.14 7.18
C ASN A 254 -2.67 -26.93 8.68
N PRO A 255 -2.06 -27.88 9.40
CA PRO A 255 -1.88 -27.79 10.85
C PRO A 255 -0.92 -26.67 11.27
N ALA A 256 -0.06 -26.23 10.38
CA ALA A 256 0.90 -25.14 10.66
C ALA A 256 0.26 -23.74 10.54
N THR A 257 -0.91 -23.63 9.89
CA THR A 257 -1.60 -22.35 9.68
C THR A 257 -2.99 -22.35 10.33
N LEU A 258 -4.05 -22.71 9.62
CA LEU A 258 -5.43 -22.65 10.09
C LEU A 258 -5.96 -23.98 10.66
N GLY A 259 -5.27 -25.10 10.42
CA GLY A 259 -5.79 -26.45 10.71
C GLY A 259 -6.16 -26.71 12.18
N HIS A 260 -5.44 -26.08 13.10
CA HIS A 260 -5.64 -26.21 14.54
C HIS A 260 -6.79 -25.38 15.12
N LEU A 261 -7.35 -24.44 14.32
CA LEU A 261 -8.39 -23.52 14.75
C LEU A 261 -9.79 -24.14 14.64
N SER A 262 -10.73 -23.64 15.42
CA SER A 262 -12.15 -23.96 15.27
C SER A 262 -12.71 -23.44 13.93
N THR A 263 -13.82 -23.99 13.44
CA THR A 263 -14.40 -23.56 12.15
C THR A 263 -14.72 -22.06 12.12
N ALA A 264 -15.19 -21.48 13.21
CA ALA A 264 -15.47 -20.04 13.29
C ALA A 264 -14.21 -19.21 13.21
N GLU A 265 -13.15 -19.60 13.93
CA GLU A 265 -11.84 -18.94 13.89
C GLU A 265 -11.19 -19.09 12.51
N LYS A 266 -11.34 -20.22 11.82
CA LYS A 266 -10.86 -20.41 10.43
C LYS A 266 -11.50 -19.40 9.47
N TRP A 267 -12.81 -19.21 9.54
CA TRP A 267 -13.51 -18.21 8.71
C TRP A 267 -13.04 -16.79 9.02
N GLN A 268 -12.91 -16.46 10.30
CA GLN A 268 -12.42 -15.15 10.73
C GLN A 268 -10.98 -14.89 10.27
N SER A 269 -10.10 -15.87 10.45
CA SER A 269 -8.69 -15.76 10.02
C SER A 269 -8.57 -15.69 8.50
N ALA A 270 -9.35 -16.49 7.76
CA ALA A 270 -9.39 -16.43 6.30
C ALA A 270 -9.88 -15.05 5.81
N PHE A 271 -10.89 -14.46 6.47
CA PHE A 271 -11.38 -13.12 6.16
C PHE A 271 -10.31 -12.05 6.43
N PHE A 272 -9.63 -12.13 7.57
CA PHE A 272 -8.53 -11.24 7.91
C PHE A 272 -7.39 -11.33 6.88
N MET A 273 -6.91 -12.54 6.61
CA MET A 273 -5.81 -12.78 5.67
C MET A 273 -6.17 -12.38 4.23
N SER A 274 -7.42 -12.55 3.81
CA SER A 274 -7.91 -12.10 2.51
C SER A 274 -7.79 -10.59 2.32
N ILE A 275 -8.05 -9.80 3.37
CA ILE A 275 -7.90 -8.34 3.33
C ILE A 275 -6.44 -7.97 3.45
N SER A 276 -5.75 -8.55 4.43
CA SER A 276 -4.35 -8.23 4.74
C SER A 276 -3.42 -8.51 3.56
N SER A 277 -3.58 -9.64 2.88
CA SER A 277 -2.76 -10.03 1.73
C SER A 277 -2.83 -9.07 0.53
N ARG A 278 -3.85 -8.23 0.47
CA ARG A 278 -4.00 -7.25 -0.62
C ARG A 278 -3.52 -5.86 -0.27
N MET A 279 -3.48 -5.52 1.03
CA MET A 279 -3.40 -4.11 1.40
C MET A 279 -2.39 -3.82 2.50
N ALA A 280 -2.28 -4.68 3.55
CA ALA A 280 -1.73 -4.25 4.83
C ALA A 280 -0.57 -5.08 5.37
N GLY A 281 -0.44 -6.35 4.99
CA GLY A 281 0.69 -7.16 5.41
C GLY A 281 0.68 -7.66 6.86
N PHE A 282 -0.39 -7.48 7.62
CA PHE A 282 -0.53 -8.15 8.93
C PHE A 282 -0.64 -9.65 8.75
N THR A 283 0.15 -10.41 9.50
CA THR A 283 0.15 -11.89 9.47
C THR A 283 -0.50 -12.45 10.73
N LEU A 284 -1.25 -13.54 10.57
CA LEU A 284 -1.83 -14.32 11.67
C LEU A 284 -1.08 -15.61 11.94
N PHE A 285 -0.22 -16.00 11.03
CA PHE A 285 0.61 -17.19 11.07
C PHE A 285 1.85 -16.96 10.22
N ASP A 286 2.83 -17.82 10.34
CA ASP A 286 4.04 -17.78 9.53
C ASP A 286 3.70 -17.99 8.05
N ILE A 287 4.04 -17.02 7.22
CA ILE A 287 3.79 -17.05 5.77
C ILE A 287 4.55 -18.21 5.10
N HIS A 288 5.76 -18.52 5.58
CA HIS A 288 6.55 -19.62 5.05
C HIS A 288 5.88 -21.01 5.30
N ALA A 289 5.03 -21.12 6.32
CA ALA A 289 4.31 -22.34 6.66
C ALA A 289 3.07 -22.61 5.77
N MET A 290 2.75 -21.71 4.83
CA MET A 290 1.65 -21.88 3.89
C MET A 290 1.98 -22.94 2.82
N ASN A 291 0.91 -23.51 2.24
CA ASN A 291 1.05 -24.33 1.05
C ASN A 291 1.55 -23.50 -0.15
N ASN A 292 2.44 -24.03 -0.98
CA ASN A 292 2.96 -23.35 -2.17
C ASN A 292 1.82 -22.85 -3.09
N ALA A 293 0.76 -23.64 -3.26
CA ALA A 293 -0.40 -23.24 -4.05
C ALA A 293 -1.08 -21.98 -3.48
N THR A 294 -1.13 -21.86 -2.16
CA THR A 294 -1.64 -20.66 -1.47
C THR A 294 -0.71 -19.48 -1.73
N GLY A 295 0.61 -19.67 -1.61
CA GLY A 295 1.61 -18.66 -1.89
C GLY A 295 1.47 -18.06 -3.30
N LEU A 296 1.37 -18.91 -4.33
CA LEU A 296 1.18 -18.50 -5.72
C LEU A 296 -0.12 -17.67 -5.92
N ILE A 297 -1.24 -18.12 -5.34
CA ILE A 297 -2.51 -17.40 -5.49
C ILE A 297 -2.47 -16.07 -4.73
N ILE A 298 -1.83 -16.04 -3.56
CA ILE A 298 -1.69 -14.82 -2.77
C ILE A 298 -0.82 -13.80 -3.49
N MET A 299 0.23 -14.20 -4.20
CA MET A 299 1.00 -13.29 -5.04
C MET A 299 0.10 -12.55 -6.06
N LEU A 300 -0.90 -13.22 -6.63
CA LEU A 300 -1.88 -12.56 -7.52
C LEU A 300 -2.76 -11.57 -6.75
N PHE A 301 -3.19 -11.90 -5.52
CA PHE A 301 -3.95 -10.96 -4.68
C PHE A 301 -3.12 -9.76 -4.25
N MET A 302 -1.87 -9.96 -3.85
CA MET A 302 -0.92 -8.89 -3.52
C MET A 302 -0.72 -7.95 -4.72
N PHE A 303 -0.55 -8.52 -5.93
CA PHE A 303 -0.37 -7.76 -7.15
C PHE A 303 -1.60 -6.91 -7.52
N ILE A 304 -2.82 -7.40 -7.19
CA ILE A 304 -4.08 -6.66 -7.26
C ILE A 304 -4.24 -5.83 -5.99
N GLY A 305 -3.45 -4.82 -5.80
CA GLY A 305 -3.47 -3.96 -4.61
C GLY A 305 -4.83 -3.30 -4.32
N ALA A 306 -4.81 -2.20 -3.58
CA ALA A 306 -6.00 -1.48 -3.14
C ALA A 306 -6.60 -0.56 -4.22
N ALA A 307 -7.68 0.16 -3.88
CA ALA A 307 -8.33 1.12 -4.75
C ALA A 307 -7.47 2.37 -5.05
N PRO A 308 -7.75 3.10 -6.14
CA PRO A 308 -7.12 4.38 -6.41
C PRO A 308 -7.34 5.40 -5.29
N VAL A 309 -6.33 6.24 -5.02
CA VAL A 309 -6.36 7.28 -3.97
C VAL A 309 -6.62 6.67 -2.59
N SER A 310 -6.02 5.52 -2.32
CA SER A 310 -6.01 4.84 -1.01
C SER A 310 -4.64 4.96 -0.33
N THR A 311 -4.56 4.45 0.89
CA THR A 311 -3.31 4.40 1.66
C THR A 311 -2.31 3.37 1.15
N ALA A 312 -2.77 2.25 0.57
CA ALA A 312 -1.92 1.18 0.04
C ALA A 312 -1.33 1.50 -1.35
N GLY A 313 -0.33 0.74 -1.80
CA GLY A 313 0.36 0.88 -3.08
C GLY A 313 -0.06 -0.16 -4.14
N GLY A 314 0.88 -0.54 -5.03
CA GLY A 314 0.67 -1.56 -6.05
C GLY A 314 -0.22 -1.17 -7.24
N ILE A 315 -0.61 -2.17 -8.03
CA ILE A 315 -1.58 -2.00 -9.12
C ILE A 315 -2.98 -1.84 -8.52
N ARG A 316 -3.71 -0.87 -9.02
CA ARG A 316 -5.03 -0.55 -8.46
C ARG A 316 -6.08 -1.56 -8.90
N THR A 317 -7.03 -1.89 -8.00
CA THR A 317 -8.17 -2.78 -8.28
C THR A 317 -8.94 -2.38 -9.54
N THR A 318 -9.10 -1.07 -9.78
CA THR A 318 -9.76 -0.55 -10.99
C THR A 318 -9.00 -0.86 -12.27
N THR A 319 -7.66 -0.89 -12.24
CA THR A 319 -6.83 -1.23 -13.39
C THR A 319 -7.08 -2.67 -13.83
N ILE A 320 -6.99 -3.61 -12.89
CA ILE A 320 -7.24 -5.03 -13.17
C ILE A 320 -8.69 -5.26 -13.59
N GLY A 321 -9.65 -4.67 -12.87
CA GLY A 321 -11.06 -4.79 -13.21
C GLY A 321 -11.37 -4.28 -14.62
N LEU A 322 -10.78 -3.17 -15.05
CA LEU A 322 -10.92 -2.66 -16.43
C LEU A 322 -10.34 -3.60 -17.47
N LEU A 323 -9.17 -4.19 -17.20
CA LEU A 323 -8.54 -5.15 -18.11
C LEU A 323 -9.38 -6.43 -18.27
N LEU A 324 -9.88 -6.97 -17.15
CA LEU A 324 -10.75 -8.15 -17.18
C LEU A 324 -12.07 -7.87 -17.94
N LEU A 325 -12.68 -6.70 -17.73
CA LEU A 325 -13.88 -6.31 -18.46
C LEU A 325 -13.61 -6.03 -19.94
N SER A 326 -12.43 -5.51 -20.27
CA SER A 326 -12.01 -5.32 -21.66
C SER A 326 -11.87 -6.66 -22.38
N LEU A 327 -11.19 -7.62 -21.74
CA LEU A 327 -11.06 -8.99 -22.24
C LEU A 327 -12.44 -9.65 -22.43
N TRP A 328 -13.30 -9.53 -21.42
CA TRP A 328 -14.66 -10.07 -21.49
C TRP A 328 -15.51 -9.43 -22.59
N SER A 329 -15.37 -8.11 -22.79
CA SER A 329 -16.05 -7.39 -23.88
C SER A 329 -15.57 -7.84 -25.24
N TRP A 330 -14.26 -8.04 -25.40
CA TRP A 330 -13.64 -8.53 -26.62
C TRP A 330 -14.09 -9.97 -26.97
N ILE A 331 -14.09 -10.89 -25.99
CA ILE A 331 -14.59 -12.27 -26.17
C ILE A 331 -16.06 -12.28 -26.65
N ARG A 332 -16.86 -11.30 -26.19
CA ARG A 332 -18.27 -11.14 -26.60
C ARG A 332 -18.43 -10.38 -27.94
N GLY A 333 -17.37 -10.04 -28.62
CA GLY A 333 -17.40 -9.29 -29.88
C GLY A 333 -17.91 -7.84 -29.76
N ARG A 334 -17.87 -7.26 -28.55
CA ARG A 334 -18.31 -5.87 -28.32
C ARG A 334 -17.14 -4.91 -28.59
N LYS A 335 -17.41 -3.80 -29.29
CA LYS A 335 -16.41 -2.77 -29.58
C LYS A 335 -16.09 -1.90 -28.37
N ASP A 336 -17.04 -1.74 -27.46
CA ASP A 336 -16.94 -0.84 -26.32
C ASP A 336 -17.04 -1.59 -25.01
N VAL A 337 -16.27 -1.14 -24.01
CA VAL A 337 -16.41 -1.58 -22.62
C VAL A 337 -17.46 -0.73 -21.95
N VAL A 338 -18.51 -1.37 -21.43
CA VAL A 338 -19.64 -0.70 -20.77
C VAL A 338 -19.72 -1.19 -19.32
N ILE A 339 -19.71 -0.25 -18.37
CA ILE A 339 -19.85 -0.50 -16.94
C ILE A 339 -21.04 0.29 -16.41
N PHE A 340 -22.02 -0.38 -15.80
CA PHE A 340 -23.25 0.25 -15.27
C PHE A 340 -23.92 1.22 -16.26
N HIS A 341 -24.10 0.75 -17.51
CA HIS A 341 -24.71 1.51 -18.62
C HIS A 341 -23.91 2.76 -19.06
N LYS A 342 -22.65 2.88 -18.66
CA LYS A 342 -21.75 3.96 -19.11
C LYS A 342 -20.58 3.38 -19.90
N ARG A 343 -20.28 3.97 -21.06
CA ARG A 343 -19.12 3.62 -21.88
C ARG A 343 -17.84 4.13 -21.21
N VAL A 344 -16.83 3.26 -21.13
CA VAL A 344 -15.49 3.63 -20.66
C VAL A 344 -14.71 4.26 -21.81
N ASP A 345 -13.97 5.32 -21.51
CA ASP A 345 -13.09 5.98 -22.47
C ASP A 345 -11.96 5.01 -22.89
N PRO A 346 -11.74 4.78 -24.21
CA PRO A 346 -10.66 3.94 -24.71
C PRO A 346 -9.27 4.33 -24.19
N GLU A 347 -9.02 5.62 -23.95
CA GLU A 347 -7.74 6.06 -23.36
C GLU A 347 -7.51 5.47 -21.95
N CYS A 348 -8.56 5.23 -21.18
CA CYS A 348 -8.44 4.59 -19.86
C CYS A 348 -7.98 3.14 -20.00
N LEU A 349 -8.42 2.42 -21.02
CA LEU A 349 -8.00 1.03 -21.27
C LEU A 349 -6.53 0.96 -21.68
N VAL A 350 -6.10 1.85 -22.58
CA VAL A 350 -4.67 1.94 -22.97
C VAL A 350 -3.80 2.27 -21.77
N LYS A 351 -4.22 3.22 -20.93
CA LYS A 351 -3.50 3.55 -19.68
C LYS A 351 -3.44 2.36 -18.74
N ALA A 352 -4.55 1.63 -18.55
CA ALA A 352 -4.61 0.46 -17.69
C ALA A 352 -3.67 -0.66 -18.19
N SER A 353 -3.66 -0.93 -19.49
CA SER A 353 -2.76 -1.90 -20.12
C SER A 353 -1.29 -1.52 -19.93
N ASN A 354 -0.92 -0.26 -20.20
CA ASN A 354 0.45 0.21 -20.04
C ASN A 354 0.93 0.12 -18.59
N VAL A 355 0.07 0.50 -17.62
CA VAL A 355 0.39 0.38 -16.18
C VAL A 355 0.60 -1.07 -15.79
N PHE A 356 -0.29 -1.97 -16.22
CA PHE A 356 -0.20 -3.39 -15.94
C PHE A 356 1.08 -4.00 -16.51
N THR A 357 1.35 -3.77 -17.80
CA THR A 357 2.54 -4.31 -18.47
C THR A 357 3.83 -3.82 -17.80
N LEU A 358 3.93 -2.50 -17.53
CA LEU A 358 5.13 -1.94 -16.93
C LEU A 358 5.32 -2.43 -15.48
N ALA A 359 4.25 -2.55 -14.70
CA ALA A 359 4.28 -3.10 -13.36
C ALA A 359 4.74 -4.56 -13.36
N THR A 360 4.19 -5.40 -14.25
CA THR A 360 4.58 -6.81 -14.39
C THR A 360 6.06 -6.94 -14.74
N VAL A 361 6.53 -6.17 -15.73
CA VAL A 361 7.95 -6.17 -16.12
C VAL A 361 8.85 -5.75 -14.97
N LEU A 362 8.51 -4.66 -14.26
CA LEU A 362 9.32 -4.18 -13.15
C LEU A 362 9.36 -5.18 -11.99
N THR A 363 8.23 -5.78 -11.64
CA THR A 363 8.17 -6.80 -10.57
C THR A 363 9.00 -8.03 -10.94
N PHE A 364 8.87 -8.51 -12.18
CA PHE A 364 9.64 -9.67 -12.65
C PHE A 364 11.15 -9.36 -12.70
N LEU A 365 11.54 -8.17 -13.17
CA LEU A 365 12.94 -7.72 -13.13
C LEU A 365 13.47 -7.63 -11.69
N THR A 366 12.66 -7.15 -10.75
CA THR A 366 13.02 -7.13 -9.33
C THR A 366 13.27 -8.54 -8.81
N ALA A 367 12.37 -9.48 -9.06
CA ALA A 367 12.53 -10.88 -8.67
C ALA A 367 13.80 -11.52 -9.25
N MET A 368 14.04 -11.31 -10.55
CA MET A 368 15.26 -11.78 -11.22
C MET A 368 16.52 -11.18 -10.61
N MET A 369 16.53 -9.88 -10.31
CA MET A 369 17.68 -9.22 -9.70
C MET A 369 17.93 -9.77 -8.28
N VAL A 370 16.89 -9.92 -7.46
CA VAL A 370 17.02 -10.51 -6.11
C VAL A 370 17.58 -11.93 -6.22
N PHE A 371 17.00 -12.78 -7.08
CA PHE A 371 17.45 -14.16 -7.28
C PHE A 371 18.90 -14.28 -7.76
N LEU A 372 19.37 -13.36 -8.63
CA LEU A 372 20.73 -13.37 -9.15
C LEU A 372 21.77 -12.82 -8.16
N LEU A 373 21.36 -11.89 -7.30
CA LEU A 373 22.26 -11.22 -6.36
C LEU A 373 22.42 -11.95 -5.04
N GLU A 374 21.46 -12.80 -4.68
CA GLU A 374 21.54 -13.62 -3.47
C GLU A 374 22.21 -14.97 -3.77
N PRO A 375 23.21 -15.43 -3.00
CA PRO A 375 23.86 -16.71 -3.21
C PRO A 375 22.86 -17.87 -3.07
N ALA A 376 22.81 -18.73 -4.07
CA ALA A 376 21.81 -19.77 -4.34
C ALA A 376 21.65 -20.90 -3.31
N SER A 377 22.02 -20.73 -2.05
CA SER A 377 22.05 -21.84 -1.08
C SER A 377 20.82 -22.02 -0.21
N HIS A 378 19.90 -21.02 -0.17
CA HIS A 378 18.84 -21.03 0.87
C HIS A 378 17.42 -20.67 0.39
N PHE A 379 17.18 -20.26 -0.86
CA PHE A 379 15.83 -19.94 -1.33
C PHE A 379 15.63 -20.19 -2.83
N ASP A 380 14.36 -20.44 -3.19
CA ASP A 380 13.96 -20.69 -4.56
C ASP A 380 13.52 -19.39 -5.28
N PHE A 381 13.38 -19.47 -6.61
CA PHE A 381 12.87 -18.34 -7.40
C PHE A 381 11.46 -17.93 -6.98
N GLU A 382 10.64 -18.85 -6.46
CA GLU A 382 9.31 -18.58 -5.94
C GLU A 382 9.37 -17.61 -4.76
N ASP A 383 10.31 -17.78 -3.84
CA ASP A 383 10.51 -16.90 -2.69
C ASP A 383 10.94 -15.48 -3.14
N ALA A 384 11.90 -15.40 -4.07
CA ALA A 384 12.33 -14.12 -4.65
C ALA A 384 11.19 -13.39 -5.36
N LEU A 385 10.32 -14.13 -6.05
CA LEU A 385 9.15 -13.58 -6.72
C LEU A 385 8.11 -13.09 -5.71
N PHE A 386 7.89 -13.87 -4.64
CA PHE A 386 6.97 -13.50 -3.56
C PHE A 386 7.40 -12.16 -2.90
N GLU A 387 8.67 -12.06 -2.52
CA GLU A 387 9.23 -10.85 -1.91
C GLU A 387 9.18 -9.65 -2.87
N ALA A 388 9.50 -9.86 -4.15
CA ALA A 388 9.43 -8.80 -5.16
C ALA A 388 7.98 -8.31 -5.39
N VAL A 389 7.01 -9.23 -5.45
CA VAL A 389 5.59 -8.89 -5.56
C VAL A 389 5.12 -8.14 -4.31
N SER A 390 5.47 -8.62 -3.12
CA SER A 390 5.12 -7.99 -1.85
C SER A 390 5.71 -6.58 -1.73
N ALA A 391 6.99 -6.40 -2.07
CA ALA A 391 7.67 -5.12 -2.04
C ALA A 391 7.08 -4.13 -3.05
N PHE A 392 6.90 -4.56 -4.31
CA PHE A 392 6.33 -3.70 -5.36
C PHE A 392 4.86 -3.33 -5.08
N SER A 393 4.08 -4.27 -4.58
CA SER A 393 2.68 -4.04 -4.24
C SER A 393 2.51 -3.33 -2.89
N THR A 394 3.61 -3.12 -2.16
CA THR A 394 3.63 -2.50 -0.83
C THR A 394 2.68 -3.19 0.14
N VAL A 395 2.70 -4.51 0.18
CA VAL A 395 1.87 -5.34 1.08
C VAL A 395 2.61 -5.68 2.37
N GLY A 396 3.88 -6.10 2.28
CA GLY A 396 4.73 -6.34 3.44
C GLY A 396 4.82 -7.79 3.91
N PHE A 397 4.15 -8.72 3.26
CA PHE A 397 4.37 -10.14 3.54
C PHE A 397 5.79 -10.54 3.14
N SER A 398 6.41 -11.36 3.98
CA SER A 398 7.74 -11.93 3.75
C SER A 398 7.74 -13.42 4.02
N MET A 399 8.53 -14.15 3.23
CA MET A 399 8.86 -15.55 3.47
C MET A 399 9.98 -15.73 4.50
N GLY A 400 10.27 -14.70 5.32
CA GLY A 400 11.33 -14.73 6.34
C GLY A 400 12.70 -14.25 5.84
N LEU A 401 12.85 -13.97 4.56
CA LEU A 401 14.13 -13.59 3.94
C LEU A 401 14.58 -12.17 4.23
N THR A 402 13.67 -11.30 4.70
CA THR A 402 13.94 -9.86 4.85
C THR A 402 15.14 -9.56 5.74
N THR A 403 15.39 -10.36 6.78
CA THR A 403 16.50 -10.18 7.71
C THR A 403 17.85 -10.68 7.19
N GLU A 404 17.84 -11.58 6.22
CA GLU A 404 19.02 -12.29 5.72
C GLU A 404 19.63 -11.66 4.46
N TRP A 405 18.93 -10.72 3.79
CA TRP A 405 19.36 -10.16 2.52
C TRP A 405 20.70 -9.45 2.59
N ASN A 406 21.51 -9.70 1.56
CA ASN A 406 22.73 -8.94 1.30
C ASN A 406 22.43 -7.48 0.89
N ILE A 407 23.44 -6.63 0.94
CA ILE A 407 23.31 -5.19 0.64
C ILE A 407 22.68 -4.89 -0.75
N PRO A 408 23.11 -5.54 -1.86
CA PRO A 408 22.50 -5.33 -3.16
C PRO A 408 21.01 -5.67 -3.21
N CYS A 409 20.57 -6.78 -2.60
CA CYS A 409 19.17 -7.16 -2.55
C CYS A 409 18.31 -6.15 -1.77
N LYS A 410 18.80 -5.66 -0.61
CA LYS A 410 18.15 -4.60 0.13
C LYS A 410 17.90 -3.37 -0.74
N ILE A 411 18.89 -2.95 -1.55
CA ILE A 411 18.76 -1.80 -2.46
C ILE A 411 17.70 -2.06 -3.53
N VAL A 412 17.71 -3.23 -4.16
CA VAL A 412 16.74 -3.60 -5.21
C VAL A 412 15.30 -3.58 -4.66
N ILE A 413 15.10 -4.16 -3.48
CA ILE A 413 13.79 -4.19 -2.81
C ILE A 413 13.34 -2.77 -2.39
N MET A 414 14.24 -1.94 -1.84
CA MET A 414 13.92 -0.53 -1.54
C MET A 414 13.45 0.24 -2.78
N VAL A 415 14.10 0.01 -3.93
CA VAL A 415 13.70 0.63 -5.20
C VAL A 415 12.32 0.13 -5.63
N ALA A 416 12.03 -1.16 -5.50
CA ALA A 416 10.72 -1.74 -5.80
C ALA A 416 9.61 -1.13 -4.92
N MET A 417 9.81 -1.03 -3.60
CA MET A 417 8.89 -0.37 -2.67
C MET A 417 8.63 1.09 -3.04
N PHE A 418 9.70 1.82 -3.39
CA PHE A 418 9.60 3.23 -3.80
C PHE A 418 8.77 3.39 -5.07
N ILE A 419 9.02 2.55 -6.09
CA ILE A 419 8.27 2.53 -7.35
C ILE A 419 6.79 2.19 -7.11
N GLY A 420 6.53 1.16 -6.32
CA GLY A 420 5.19 0.72 -5.96
C GLY A 420 4.38 1.81 -5.25
N ARG A 421 5.02 2.57 -4.36
CA ARG A 421 4.38 3.66 -3.61
C ARG A 421 4.04 4.86 -4.47
N ILE A 422 4.97 5.36 -5.27
CA ILE A 422 4.76 6.53 -6.13
C ILE A 422 3.78 6.20 -7.25
N GLY A 423 3.79 4.95 -7.69
CA GLY A 423 3.00 4.45 -8.79
C GLY A 423 3.73 4.59 -10.14
N VAL A 424 3.67 3.51 -10.89
CA VAL A 424 4.36 3.32 -12.17
C VAL A 424 4.01 4.42 -13.18
N MET A 425 2.75 4.88 -13.20
CA MET A 425 2.29 5.94 -14.10
C MET A 425 2.98 7.28 -13.84
N THR A 426 3.15 7.65 -12.57
CA THR A 426 3.83 8.89 -12.17
C THR A 426 5.29 8.87 -12.59
N LEU A 427 5.97 7.73 -12.41
CA LEU A 427 7.36 7.54 -12.83
C LEU A 427 7.48 7.59 -14.35
N ALA A 428 6.64 6.86 -15.08
CA ALA A 428 6.66 6.84 -16.54
C ALA A 428 6.51 8.26 -17.12
N VAL A 429 5.55 9.05 -16.62
CA VAL A 429 5.35 10.44 -17.06
C VAL A 429 6.53 11.35 -16.68
N THR A 430 7.18 11.06 -15.54
CA THR A 430 8.33 11.84 -15.08
C THR A 430 9.55 11.67 -15.97
N PHE A 431 9.85 10.43 -16.37
CA PHE A 431 11.05 10.10 -17.14
C PHE A 431 10.86 10.21 -18.66
N ALA A 432 9.67 9.88 -19.19
CA ALA A 432 9.44 9.87 -20.62
C ALA A 432 9.31 11.27 -21.24
N GLY A 433 9.02 12.30 -20.44
CA GLY A 433 8.62 13.61 -20.99
C GLY A 433 7.30 13.46 -21.80
N ARG A 434 6.71 14.56 -22.22
CA ARG A 434 5.63 14.53 -23.21
C ARG A 434 6.14 15.19 -24.50
N PRO A 435 6.75 14.47 -25.43
CA PRO A 435 6.94 15.01 -26.77
C PRO A 435 5.54 15.20 -27.37
N LYS A 436 5.13 16.44 -27.61
CA LYS A 436 4.01 16.73 -28.46
C LYS A 436 4.46 16.43 -29.90
N SER A 437 4.28 15.18 -30.33
CA SER A 437 4.44 14.89 -31.74
C SER A 437 3.34 15.61 -32.50
N GLN A 438 3.70 16.59 -33.30
CA GLN A 438 2.80 17.29 -34.21
C GLN A 438 2.63 16.52 -35.52
N ILE A 439 3.45 15.49 -35.76
CA ILE A 439 3.47 14.69 -36.97
C ILE A 439 2.63 13.44 -36.76
N LYS A 440 1.67 13.18 -37.64
CA LYS A 440 0.90 11.95 -37.68
C LYS A 440 1.37 11.16 -38.90
N TYR A 441 1.81 9.93 -38.65
CA TYR A 441 2.16 8.99 -39.71
C TYR A 441 0.91 8.27 -40.28
N PRO A 442 0.95 7.76 -41.54
CA PRO A 442 -0.10 6.92 -42.09
C PRO A 442 -0.38 5.70 -41.20
N LYS A 443 -1.62 5.24 -41.16
CA LYS A 443 -2.02 4.04 -40.43
C LYS A 443 -1.74 2.82 -41.30
N GLU A 444 -1.06 1.85 -40.74
CA GLU A 444 -0.83 0.54 -41.31
C GLU A 444 -1.20 -0.55 -40.30
N ASN A 445 -1.70 -1.68 -40.80
CA ASN A 445 -2.15 -2.77 -39.94
C ASN A 445 -1.00 -3.78 -39.77
N ILE A 446 -0.79 -4.20 -38.51
CA ILE A 446 0.12 -5.30 -38.15
C ILE A 446 -0.74 -6.50 -37.79
N ILE A 447 -0.37 -7.67 -38.29
CA ILE A 447 -1.04 -8.93 -37.94
C ILE A 447 -0.70 -9.28 -36.53
N ILE A 448 -1.74 -9.43 -35.67
CA ILE A 448 -1.62 -9.87 -34.28
C ILE A 448 -2.17 -11.29 -34.24
N GLY A 449 -1.38 -12.23 -33.70
CA GLY A 449 -1.69 -13.66 -33.62
C GLY A 449 -2.88 -14.02 -32.74
#